data_92f5d256d78782346091b990ec16bc9f
#
_entry.id   92f5d256d78782346091b990ec16bc9f
#
_cell.length_a   1.000
_cell.length_b   1.000
_cell.length_c   1.000
_cell.angle_alpha   90.00
_cell.angle_beta   90.00
_cell.angle_gamma   90.00
#
_symmetry.space_group_name_H-M   'P 1'
#
loop_
_entity.id
_entity.type
_entity.pdbx_description
1 polymer ?
#
loop_
_entity_poly.entity_id
_entity_poly.type
_entity_poly.pdbx_seq_one_letter_code
_entity_poly.pdbx_strand_id
1 'polypeptide(L)'
;MIITKTNKTEGFSLVELIVGIAVFLVIIVAVYNSYMGVFNVVYASRSKIEAIALINEQLEIARNLPYSEVGLVSGIPTGKLIHSQILNRDSYHYSVTTTIRNIDDPFDGTIGGTPNDLSPADFKIVEIEIDCSNCKNFTPMVVTTRVAPKNLETASTNGALFIRVFDASGNPVSDANVHIENNNVNPPIVIDDVTNLNGMLQIVDAVPGINSYEITVTKPNFSTDETKEITAENPNPTKPHATIVLQQVTQLSFIIDRLSIFNISSVTNTCDPVSSFDFSLQGSKLIGTDPDVLKYDENKVTSGAGELTLSNMEWDTYTFTGIDATHNVVGTNPLLPTSITPGSTQDVKIIVEPKDPNTLLVIVKDGVAGVPLSDVSVTLTKTGFSANGITGRGFLGQTDWSLGSGQATSTDLSMYFSSDGNIENQNPVGDVLLKKIFDDYVPSGNLTSSSFDTGATSNFQQINWNPIDQPVSTGNPNVRIQIATNSDGGVWNFTGPDGTASTYYTNADRNIFSGNNGNRYLRYKLYLDSAVTTATPNISDIFFTFTTSCTPPGQISFSGLSSGTYSLHLEKSGYVTQDVSVPVSVSWVSKEIVFVPI
;
A
#
# COMPACT_ATOMS: atom_id res chain seq x y z
N MET A 1 71.75 -61.18 48.14
CA MET A 1 71.48 -60.68 46.81
C MET A 1 70.19 -59.86 46.90
N ILE A 2 70.33 -58.57 47.07
CA ILE A 2 69.18 -57.64 47.26
C ILE A 2 68.84 -57.13 45.88
N ILE A 3 67.63 -57.43 45.38
CA ILE A 3 67.11 -56.93 44.11
C ILE A 3 66.32 -55.66 44.42
N THR A 4 66.89 -54.50 44.11
CA THR A 4 66.20 -53.23 44.13
C THR A 4 65.32 -53.06 42.87
N LYS A 5 64.00 -53.04 43.08
CA LYS A 5 63.02 -52.79 42.02
C LYS A 5 62.94 -51.28 41.80
N THR A 6 63.53 -50.78 40.68
CA THR A 6 63.37 -49.38 40.25
C THR A 6 62.02 -49.20 39.69
N ASN A 7 61.15 -48.42 40.37
CA ASN A 7 59.94 -47.92 39.77
C ASN A 7 60.28 -46.86 38.68
N LYS A 8 60.02 -47.17 37.42
CA LYS A 8 60.01 -46.19 36.37
C LYS A 8 58.72 -45.33 36.50
N THR A 9 58.90 -44.09 36.87
CA THR A 9 57.85 -43.08 36.71
C THR A 9 57.74 -42.76 35.25
N GLU A 10 56.67 -43.22 34.57
CA GLU A 10 56.32 -42.79 33.22
C GLU A 10 55.77 -41.37 33.27
N GLY A 11 56.41 -40.44 32.59
CA GLY A 11 55.96 -39.07 32.47
C GLY A 11 54.77 -38.96 31.51
N PHE A 12 53.85 -38.07 31.80
CA PHE A 12 52.70 -37.79 30.94
C PHE A 12 53.14 -37.28 29.56
N SER A 13 52.51 -37.77 28.50
CA SER A 13 52.72 -37.28 27.14
C SER A 13 52.05 -35.90 26.94
N LEU A 14 52.61 -35.06 26.07
CA LEU A 14 51.99 -33.74 25.74
C LEU A 14 50.55 -33.88 25.28
N VAL A 15 50.23 -34.96 24.57
CA VAL A 15 48.87 -35.26 24.07
C VAL A 15 47.91 -35.58 25.22
N GLU A 16 48.33 -36.39 26.22
CA GLU A 16 47.52 -36.67 27.42
C GLU A 16 47.24 -35.42 28.24
N LEU A 17 48.20 -34.49 28.32
CA LEU A 17 48.01 -33.21 28.99
C LEU A 17 46.97 -32.34 28.28
N ILE A 18 47.05 -32.24 26.93
CA ILE A 18 46.10 -31.45 26.11
C ILE A 18 44.69 -32.04 26.20
N VAL A 19 44.54 -33.36 26.05
CA VAL A 19 43.26 -34.05 26.19
C VAL A 19 42.71 -33.90 27.60
N GLY A 20 43.54 -34.00 28.62
CA GLY A 20 43.13 -33.76 30.01
C GLY A 20 42.60 -32.34 30.26
N ILE A 21 43.30 -31.34 29.73
CA ILE A 21 42.84 -29.93 29.80
C ILE A 21 41.52 -29.75 29.04
N ALA A 22 41.38 -30.31 27.85
CA ALA A 22 40.15 -30.21 27.06
C ALA A 22 38.94 -30.82 27.77
N VAL A 23 39.09 -32.03 28.33
CA VAL A 23 38.05 -32.70 29.11
C VAL A 23 37.72 -31.91 30.39
N PHE A 24 38.71 -31.37 31.05
CA PHE A 24 38.54 -30.56 32.27
C PHE A 24 37.75 -29.27 31.96
N LEU A 25 38.04 -28.58 30.84
CA LEU A 25 37.29 -27.40 30.41
C LEU A 25 35.82 -27.72 30.12
N VAL A 26 35.53 -28.84 29.44
CA VAL A 26 34.16 -29.28 29.18
C VAL A 26 33.39 -29.54 30.49
N ILE A 27 34.04 -30.19 31.45
CA ILE A 27 33.44 -30.45 32.78
C ILE A 27 33.18 -29.14 33.52
N ILE A 28 34.13 -28.19 33.53
CA ILE A 28 33.92 -26.87 34.15
C ILE A 28 32.75 -26.14 33.55
N VAL A 29 32.65 -26.08 32.22
CA VAL A 29 31.55 -25.42 31.52
C VAL A 29 30.20 -26.10 31.87
N ALA A 30 30.15 -27.42 31.88
CA ALA A 30 28.96 -28.18 32.27
C ALA A 30 28.52 -27.90 33.70
N VAL A 31 29.46 -27.91 34.65
CA VAL A 31 29.22 -27.61 36.08
C VAL A 31 28.75 -26.15 36.24
N TYR A 32 29.42 -25.20 35.56
CA TYR A 32 29.03 -23.79 35.59
C TYR A 32 27.62 -23.58 35.07
N ASN A 33 27.27 -24.17 33.92
CA ASN A 33 25.92 -24.05 33.34
C ASN A 33 24.86 -24.68 34.26
N SER A 34 25.16 -25.82 34.87
CA SER A 34 24.27 -26.48 35.83
C SER A 34 24.06 -25.63 37.10
N TYR A 35 25.12 -25.05 37.61
CA TYR A 35 25.07 -24.13 38.75
C TYR A 35 24.24 -22.89 38.44
N MET A 36 24.48 -22.24 37.28
CA MET A 36 23.71 -21.10 36.82
C MET A 36 22.23 -21.45 36.57
N GLY A 37 21.95 -22.68 36.09
CA GLY A 37 20.61 -23.22 35.96
C GLY A 37 19.85 -23.28 37.28
N VAL A 38 20.47 -23.82 38.32
CA VAL A 38 19.87 -23.89 39.67
C VAL A 38 19.63 -22.50 40.25
N PHE A 39 20.58 -21.59 40.14
CA PHE A 39 20.40 -20.21 40.59
C PHE A 39 19.21 -19.52 39.87
N ASN A 40 19.09 -19.67 38.58
CA ASN A 40 17.98 -19.10 37.82
C ASN A 40 16.62 -19.62 38.29
N VAL A 41 16.51 -20.91 38.59
CA VAL A 41 15.28 -21.51 39.12
C VAL A 41 14.95 -20.97 40.51
N VAL A 42 15.97 -20.85 41.40
CA VAL A 42 15.78 -20.31 42.76
C VAL A 42 15.32 -18.84 42.70
N TYR A 43 15.97 -18.00 41.87
CA TYR A 43 15.56 -16.60 41.71
C TYR A 43 14.14 -16.48 41.13
N ALA A 44 13.81 -17.24 40.10
CA ALA A 44 12.47 -17.23 39.48
C ALA A 44 11.41 -17.73 40.47
N SER A 45 11.72 -18.73 41.31
CA SER A 45 10.79 -19.22 42.33
C SER A 45 10.57 -18.19 43.44
N ARG A 46 11.63 -17.51 43.89
CA ARG A 46 11.53 -16.46 44.91
C ARG A 46 10.68 -15.30 44.44
N SER A 47 10.93 -14.77 43.25
CA SER A 47 10.12 -13.65 42.68
C SER A 47 8.65 -14.02 42.53
N LYS A 48 8.33 -15.28 42.14
CA LYS A 48 6.95 -15.77 42.07
C LYS A 48 6.27 -15.88 43.43
N ILE A 49 6.98 -16.36 44.47
CA ILE A 49 6.43 -16.45 45.83
C ILE A 49 6.10 -15.05 46.37
N GLU A 50 6.97 -14.07 46.14
CA GLU A 50 6.75 -12.70 46.56
C GLU A 50 5.59 -12.06 45.80
N ALA A 51 5.44 -12.32 44.48
CA ALA A 51 4.31 -11.88 43.68
C ALA A 51 2.98 -12.47 44.22
N ILE A 52 2.93 -13.75 44.54
CA ILE A 52 1.77 -14.40 45.16
C ILE A 52 1.41 -13.76 46.51
N ALA A 53 2.40 -13.44 47.30
CA ALA A 53 2.16 -12.76 48.58
C ALA A 53 1.58 -11.36 48.39
N LEU A 54 2.08 -10.61 47.39
CA LEU A 54 1.53 -9.30 46.99
C LEU A 54 0.11 -9.41 46.45
N ILE A 55 -0.21 -10.38 45.59
CA ILE A 55 -1.56 -10.63 45.12
C ILE A 55 -2.51 -10.84 46.28
N ASN A 56 -2.16 -11.71 47.23
CA ASN A 56 -2.97 -12.00 48.41
C ASN A 56 -3.16 -10.75 49.27
N GLU A 57 -2.12 -9.95 49.46
CA GLU A 57 -2.21 -8.66 50.17
C GLU A 57 -3.20 -7.73 49.53
N GLN A 58 -3.15 -7.54 48.21
CA GLN A 58 -4.07 -6.67 47.48
C GLN A 58 -5.52 -7.19 47.46
N LEU A 59 -5.71 -8.51 47.33
CA LEU A 59 -7.02 -9.15 47.45
C LEU A 59 -7.64 -8.96 48.83
N GLU A 60 -6.86 -9.11 49.90
CA GLU A 60 -7.33 -8.89 51.27
C GLU A 60 -7.67 -7.41 51.54
N ILE A 61 -6.89 -6.46 50.96
CA ILE A 61 -7.24 -5.04 50.99
C ILE A 61 -8.60 -4.84 50.34
N ALA A 62 -8.84 -5.36 49.15
CA ALA A 62 -10.11 -5.21 48.42
C ALA A 62 -11.29 -5.85 49.18
N ARG A 63 -11.11 -7.04 49.79
CA ARG A 63 -12.15 -7.76 50.53
C ARG A 63 -12.51 -7.11 51.86
N ASN A 64 -11.57 -6.41 52.49
CA ASN A 64 -11.78 -5.74 53.78
C ASN A 64 -12.41 -4.34 53.64
N LEU A 65 -12.50 -3.77 52.42
CA LEU A 65 -13.19 -2.51 52.19
C LEU A 65 -14.73 -2.70 52.28
N PRO A 66 -15.46 -1.68 52.72
CA PRO A 66 -16.92 -1.62 52.50
C PRO A 66 -17.22 -1.76 50.99
N TYR A 67 -18.32 -2.45 50.62
CA TYR A 67 -18.70 -2.67 49.22
C TYR A 67 -18.72 -1.38 48.38
N SER A 68 -19.24 -0.26 48.97
CA SER A 68 -19.26 1.05 48.32
C SER A 68 -17.86 1.65 48.05
N GLU A 69 -16.83 1.19 48.77
CA GLU A 69 -15.45 1.65 48.62
C GLU A 69 -14.60 0.74 47.76
N VAL A 70 -15.11 -0.45 47.40
CA VAL A 70 -14.46 -1.36 46.43
C VAL A 70 -14.68 -0.79 45.04
N GLY A 71 -13.70 -0.10 44.53
CA GLY A 71 -13.69 0.59 43.25
C GLY A 71 -12.35 1.31 43.07
N LEU A 72 -12.13 1.86 41.89
CA LEU A 72 -10.91 2.60 41.54
C LEU A 72 -11.07 4.09 41.87
N VAL A 73 -9.95 4.71 42.23
CA VAL A 73 -9.85 6.17 42.35
C VAL A 73 -10.00 6.76 40.98
N SER A 74 -10.88 7.33 40.45
CA SER A 74 -11.10 7.80 39.07
C SER A 74 -11.62 6.73 38.10
N GLY A 75 -12.17 5.60 38.60
CA GLY A 75 -12.74 4.55 37.75
C GLY A 75 -14.25 4.35 37.92
N ILE A 76 -14.80 3.39 37.22
CA ILE A 76 -16.16 2.85 37.42
C ILE A 76 -16.03 1.34 37.69
N PRO A 77 -16.46 0.85 38.87
CA PRO A 77 -17.00 1.63 40.00
C PRO A 77 -15.93 2.52 40.67
N THR A 78 -16.38 3.69 41.14
CA THR A 78 -15.54 4.59 41.93
C THR A 78 -15.28 4.02 43.32
N GLY A 79 -14.06 4.16 43.85
CA GLY A 79 -13.69 3.67 45.19
C GLY A 79 -12.32 4.15 45.63
N LYS A 80 -11.67 3.32 46.46
CA LYS A 80 -10.38 3.69 47.10
C LYS A 80 -9.16 2.96 46.55
N LEU A 81 -9.34 2.01 45.65
CA LEU A 81 -8.21 1.23 45.10
C LEU A 81 -7.54 1.99 43.97
N ILE A 82 -6.22 1.80 43.83
CA ILE A 82 -5.41 2.44 42.79
C ILE A 82 -5.32 1.49 41.61
N HIS A 83 -5.58 2.00 40.39
CA HIS A 83 -5.55 1.19 39.18
C HIS A 83 -4.15 0.63 38.90
N SER A 84 -3.11 1.46 38.94
CA SER A 84 -1.73 1.01 38.65
C SER A 84 -0.77 1.57 39.69
N GLN A 85 0.08 0.72 40.25
CA GLN A 85 1.12 1.11 41.20
C GLN A 85 2.36 0.22 41.07
N ILE A 86 3.51 0.77 41.41
CA ILE A 86 4.77 0.01 41.49
C ILE A 86 5.05 -0.26 42.94
N LEU A 87 5.09 -1.56 43.30
CA LEU A 87 5.43 -2.01 44.64
C LEU A 87 6.80 -2.66 44.65
N ASN A 88 7.67 -2.17 45.51
CA ASN A 88 9.00 -2.72 45.67
C ASN A 88 9.01 -3.75 46.81
N ARG A 89 9.53 -4.95 46.55
CA ARG A 89 9.76 -5.98 47.54
C ARG A 89 11.21 -6.48 47.37
N ASP A 90 11.99 -6.41 48.44
CA ASP A 90 13.43 -6.65 48.42
C ASP A 90 14.13 -5.90 47.25
N SER A 91 14.62 -6.65 46.28
CA SER A 91 15.27 -6.09 45.08
C SER A 91 14.38 -6.12 43.82
N TYR A 92 13.12 -6.54 43.93
CA TYR A 92 12.21 -6.68 42.82
C TYR A 92 11.22 -5.49 42.72
N HIS A 93 10.92 -5.10 41.49
CA HIS A 93 9.96 -4.04 41.17
C HIS A 93 8.73 -4.66 40.50
N TYR A 94 7.64 -4.74 41.27
CA TYR A 94 6.39 -5.29 40.79
C TYR A 94 5.45 -4.17 40.33
N SER A 95 5.00 -4.26 39.08
CA SER A 95 3.89 -3.47 38.56
C SER A 95 2.58 -4.20 38.92
N VAL A 96 1.74 -3.55 39.69
CA VAL A 96 0.44 -4.10 40.11
C VAL A 96 -0.65 -3.31 39.42
N THR A 97 -1.44 -3.98 38.58
CA THR A 97 -2.61 -3.41 37.92
C THR A 97 -3.86 -4.00 38.54
N THR A 98 -4.76 -3.15 39.01
CA THR A 98 -6.05 -3.54 39.61
C THR A 98 -7.16 -3.08 38.68
N THR A 99 -7.99 -4.01 38.21
CA THR A 99 -9.19 -3.74 37.43
C THR A 99 -10.42 -4.16 38.22
N ILE A 100 -11.45 -3.30 38.27
CA ILE A 100 -12.67 -3.57 38.99
C ILE A 100 -13.86 -3.29 38.07
N ARG A 101 -14.74 -4.29 37.95
CA ARG A 101 -15.93 -4.21 37.10
C ARG A 101 -17.18 -4.50 37.90
N ASN A 102 -18.22 -3.68 37.72
CA ASN A 102 -19.58 -4.07 38.13
C ASN A 102 -20.09 -5.15 37.17
N ILE A 103 -20.74 -6.14 37.69
CA ILE A 103 -21.37 -7.24 36.93
C ILE A 103 -22.85 -7.16 37.10
N ASP A 104 -23.58 -7.16 36.00
CA ASP A 104 -25.00 -7.27 35.84
C ASP A 104 -25.33 -8.76 35.64
N ASP A 105 -25.88 -9.42 36.67
CA ASP A 105 -26.18 -10.86 36.66
C ASP A 105 -27.58 -11.08 36.11
N PRO A 106 -27.81 -11.88 35.09
CA PRO A 106 -29.12 -12.04 34.46
C PRO A 106 -30.16 -12.74 35.35
N PHE A 107 -29.88 -13.02 36.62
CA PHE A 107 -30.80 -13.73 37.54
C PHE A 107 -32.08 -12.97 37.82
N ASP A 108 -32.01 -11.66 38.00
CA ASP A 108 -33.16 -10.77 38.26
C ASP A 108 -33.46 -9.81 37.09
N GLY A 109 -32.69 -9.92 36.02
CA GLY A 109 -32.80 -9.13 34.82
C GLY A 109 -31.45 -8.60 34.38
N THR A 110 -31.45 -7.72 33.39
CA THR A 110 -30.26 -6.95 32.97
C THR A 110 -30.70 -5.54 32.59
N ILE A 111 -29.81 -4.57 32.73
CA ILE A 111 -30.10 -3.21 32.29
C ILE A 111 -30.44 -3.20 30.78
N GLY A 112 -31.61 -2.63 30.45
CA GLY A 112 -32.14 -2.66 29.07
C GLY A 112 -32.66 -4.03 28.62
N GLY A 113 -32.70 -5.03 29.50
CA GLY A 113 -33.19 -6.39 29.24
C GLY A 113 -34.70 -6.58 29.49
N THR A 114 -35.13 -7.84 29.55
CA THR A 114 -36.49 -8.22 29.91
C THR A 114 -36.47 -9.41 30.89
N PRO A 115 -36.73 -9.21 32.19
CA PRO A 115 -37.06 -7.92 32.82
C PRO A 115 -35.90 -6.92 32.77
N ASN A 116 -36.22 -5.63 32.80
CA ASN A 116 -35.21 -4.58 32.90
C ASN A 116 -34.78 -4.43 34.35
N ASP A 117 -33.49 -4.63 34.62
CA ASP A 117 -32.93 -4.35 35.93
C ASP A 117 -32.62 -2.85 36.09
N LEU A 118 -33.06 -2.28 37.22
CA LEU A 118 -32.79 -0.90 37.59
C LEU A 118 -31.61 -0.77 38.56
N SER A 119 -31.04 -1.87 39.00
CA SER A 119 -29.90 -1.95 39.95
C SER A 119 -28.78 -2.81 39.41
N PRO A 120 -28.25 -2.57 38.21
CA PRO A 120 -27.47 -3.52 37.42
C PRO A 120 -26.04 -3.79 37.95
N ALA A 121 -25.75 -3.40 39.18
CA ALA A 121 -24.44 -3.60 39.80
C ALA A 121 -24.51 -4.65 40.93
N ASP A 122 -24.86 -5.89 40.59
CA ASP A 122 -25.13 -7.00 41.53
C ASP A 122 -23.94 -7.38 42.38
N PHE A 123 -22.79 -7.43 41.75
CA PHE A 123 -21.52 -7.68 42.43
C PHE A 123 -20.34 -7.09 41.65
N LYS A 124 -19.20 -7.03 42.31
CA LYS A 124 -17.96 -6.55 41.71
C LYS A 124 -16.95 -7.70 41.51
N ILE A 125 -16.35 -7.74 40.35
CA ILE A 125 -15.13 -8.55 40.12
C ILE A 125 -13.94 -7.64 40.29
N VAL A 126 -13.03 -8.05 41.15
CA VAL A 126 -11.71 -7.44 41.33
C VAL A 126 -10.68 -8.36 40.72
N GLU A 127 -9.97 -7.88 39.72
CA GLU A 127 -8.88 -8.54 39.03
C GLU A 127 -7.57 -7.84 39.37
N ILE A 128 -6.56 -8.62 39.76
CA ILE A 128 -5.22 -8.11 40.08
C ILE A 128 -4.23 -8.81 39.19
N GLU A 129 -3.53 -8.03 38.40
CA GLU A 129 -2.42 -8.47 37.57
C GLU A 129 -1.11 -7.97 38.19
N ILE A 130 -0.12 -8.85 38.28
CA ILE A 130 1.23 -8.49 38.70
C ILE A 130 2.23 -8.90 37.66
N ASP A 131 3.04 -7.93 37.22
CA ASP A 131 4.23 -8.13 36.41
C ASP A 131 5.49 -7.69 37.18
N CYS A 132 6.66 -8.12 36.72
CA CYS A 132 7.92 -7.79 37.32
C CYS A 132 8.95 -7.36 36.29
N SER A 133 9.34 -6.08 36.33
CA SER A 133 10.20 -5.47 35.31
C SER A 133 11.67 -5.91 35.38
N ASN A 134 12.15 -6.34 36.57
CA ASN A 134 13.54 -6.74 36.81
C ASN A 134 13.68 -8.20 37.24
N CYS A 135 12.63 -9.00 37.14
CA CYS A 135 12.68 -10.44 37.43
C CYS A 135 13.11 -11.22 36.18
N LYS A 136 13.92 -12.25 36.40
CA LYS A 136 14.36 -13.12 35.30
C LYS A 136 13.30 -14.19 35.01
N ASN A 137 12.84 -14.29 33.77
CA ASN A 137 11.84 -15.26 33.31
C ASN A 137 10.52 -15.21 34.13
N PHE A 138 10.05 -14.00 34.45
CA PHE A 138 8.77 -13.81 35.10
C PHE A 138 7.66 -13.79 34.02
N THR A 139 6.55 -14.42 34.33
CA THR A 139 5.33 -14.36 33.52
C THR A 139 4.28 -13.63 34.35
N PRO A 140 3.59 -12.61 33.81
CA PRO A 140 2.54 -11.91 34.53
C PRO A 140 1.52 -12.88 35.13
N MET A 141 1.05 -12.56 36.32
CA MET A 141 0.13 -13.38 37.10
C MET A 141 -1.16 -12.61 37.32
N VAL A 142 -2.29 -13.20 36.92
CA VAL A 142 -3.61 -12.61 37.08
C VAL A 142 -4.44 -13.46 38.05
N VAL A 143 -5.11 -12.81 38.99
CA VAL A 143 -6.03 -13.46 39.94
C VAL A 143 -7.28 -12.58 40.09
N THR A 144 -8.45 -13.21 40.14
CA THR A 144 -9.73 -12.54 40.29
C THR A 144 -10.43 -12.92 41.61
N THR A 145 -11.21 -12.00 42.17
CA THR A 145 -12.11 -12.28 43.28
C THR A 145 -13.46 -11.57 43.08
N ARG A 146 -14.53 -12.13 43.62
CA ARG A 146 -15.85 -11.54 43.64
C ARG A 146 -16.10 -10.85 44.99
N VAL A 147 -16.70 -9.65 44.96
CA VAL A 147 -17.18 -8.93 46.14
C VAL A 147 -18.64 -8.60 45.91
N ALA A 148 -19.54 -9.10 46.79
CA ALA A 148 -20.96 -8.89 46.71
C ALA A 148 -21.45 -7.92 47.83
N PRO A 149 -22.52 -7.15 47.59
CA PRO A 149 -23.13 -6.30 48.61
C PRO A 149 -23.72 -7.16 49.75
N LYS A 150 -23.76 -6.60 50.95
CA LYS A 150 -24.36 -7.27 52.13
C LYS A 150 -25.85 -7.00 52.27
N ASN A 151 -26.39 -6.00 51.58
CA ASN A 151 -27.76 -5.55 51.65
C ASN A 151 -28.47 -5.70 50.30
N LEU A 152 -29.79 -5.58 50.30
CA LEU A 152 -30.58 -5.49 49.07
C LEU A 152 -30.17 -4.27 48.25
N GLU A 153 -30.17 -4.45 46.96
CA GLU A 153 -29.82 -3.45 45.96
C GLU A 153 -30.85 -2.31 45.95
N THR A 154 -30.43 -1.13 45.53
CA THR A 154 -31.27 0.04 45.32
C THR A 154 -31.12 0.51 43.89
N ALA A 155 -32.21 1.00 43.29
CA ALA A 155 -32.20 1.50 41.92
C ALA A 155 -31.07 2.51 41.71
N SER A 156 -30.26 2.27 40.68
CA SER A 156 -29.16 3.15 40.33
C SER A 156 -29.63 4.45 39.72
N THR A 157 -28.89 5.54 39.98
CA THR A 157 -29.02 6.83 39.30
C THR A 157 -28.11 6.97 38.11
N ASN A 158 -27.46 5.89 37.69
CA ASN A 158 -26.51 5.83 36.61
C ASN A 158 -27.06 5.08 35.40
N GLY A 159 -26.32 5.02 34.32
CA GLY A 159 -26.62 4.25 33.11
C GLY A 159 -25.54 3.19 32.82
N ALA A 160 -25.51 2.67 31.61
CA ALA A 160 -24.47 1.75 31.17
C ALA A 160 -23.91 2.14 29.81
N LEU A 161 -22.61 1.82 29.59
CA LEU A 161 -21.89 2.01 28.33
C LEU A 161 -21.38 0.66 27.85
N PHE A 162 -21.92 0.21 26.71
CA PHE A 162 -21.51 -1.02 26.06
C PHE A 162 -20.70 -0.70 24.81
N ILE A 163 -19.49 -1.21 24.75
CA ILE A 163 -18.56 -1.02 23.65
C ILE A 163 -18.43 -2.35 22.91
N ARG A 164 -18.57 -2.30 21.58
CA ARG A 164 -18.34 -3.44 20.71
C ARG A 164 -17.25 -3.10 19.71
N VAL A 165 -16.30 -4.02 19.54
CA VAL A 165 -15.18 -3.86 18.62
C VAL A 165 -15.22 -4.97 17.58
N PHE A 166 -15.18 -4.57 16.31
CA PHE A 166 -15.22 -5.46 15.15
C PHE A 166 -14.00 -5.21 14.25
N ASP A 167 -13.66 -6.22 13.46
CA ASP A 167 -12.76 -6.04 12.31
C ASP A 167 -13.53 -5.53 11.07
N ALA A 168 -12.83 -5.28 9.98
CA ALA A 168 -13.41 -4.83 8.71
C ALA A 168 -14.40 -5.83 8.09
N SER A 169 -14.35 -7.10 8.50
CA SER A 169 -15.25 -8.17 8.05
C SER A 169 -16.45 -8.36 8.99
N GLY A 170 -16.54 -7.59 10.07
CA GLY A 170 -17.60 -7.68 11.08
C GLY A 170 -17.39 -8.78 12.13
N ASN A 171 -16.21 -9.39 12.20
CA ASN A 171 -15.91 -10.33 13.27
C ASN A 171 -15.52 -9.59 14.55
N PRO A 172 -15.87 -10.12 15.74
CA PRO A 172 -15.50 -9.50 17.01
C PRO A 172 -13.98 -9.52 17.22
N VAL A 173 -13.44 -8.41 17.72
CA VAL A 173 -12.02 -8.28 18.08
C VAL A 173 -11.88 -8.38 19.60
N SER A 174 -11.34 -9.51 20.09
CA SER A 174 -10.96 -9.69 21.50
C SER A 174 -9.68 -8.94 21.85
N ASP A 175 -9.46 -8.70 23.13
CA ASP A 175 -8.22 -8.10 23.66
C ASP A 175 -7.84 -6.78 22.96
N ALA A 176 -8.84 -6.03 22.51
CA ALA A 176 -8.65 -4.66 22.07
C ALA A 176 -8.62 -3.74 23.30
N ASN A 177 -7.60 -2.91 23.41
CA ASN A 177 -7.50 -1.93 24.48
C ASN A 177 -8.56 -0.86 24.26
N VAL A 178 -9.33 -0.58 25.30
CA VAL A 178 -10.36 0.46 25.33
C VAL A 178 -10.01 1.45 26.43
N HIS A 179 -9.65 2.65 26.02
CA HIS A 179 -9.40 3.78 26.90
C HIS A 179 -10.62 4.69 26.91
N ILE A 180 -11.14 4.99 28.09
CA ILE A 180 -12.34 5.82 28.27
C ILE A 180 -12.01 6.94 29.25
N GLU A 181 -12.30 8.18 28.87
CA GLU A 181 -12.17 9.34 29.74
C GLU A 181 -13.49 10.10 29.86
N ASN A 182 -13.77 10.63 31.07
CA ASN A 182 -14.80 11.64 31.31
C ASN A 182 -14.24 12.71 32.26
N ASN A 183 -13.84 13.81 31.69
CA ASN A 183 -13.26 14.94 32.40
C ASN A 183 -14.30 15.94 32.93
N ASN A 184 -15.59 15.69 32.68
CA ASN A 184 -16.70 16.56 33.10
C ASN A 184 -17.21 16.24 34.53
N VAL A 185 -16.61 15.26 35.19
CA VAL A 185 -16.93 14.87 36.58
C VAL A 185 -15.71 15.05 37.49
N ASN A 186 -15.95 15.12 38.81
CA ASN A 186 -14.84 15.25 39.77
C ASN A 186 -14.98 14.17 40.87
N PRO A 187 -13.99 13.28 41.01
CA PRO A 187 -12.77 13.18 40.21
C PRO A 187 -13.07 12.78 38.76
N PRO A 188 -12.19 13.09 37.79
CA PRO A 188 -12.29 12.59 36.42
C PRO A 188 -12.33 11.07 36.38
N ILE A 189 -13.11 10.52 35.46
CA ILE A 189 -13.17 9.07 35.23
C ILE A 189 -12.15 8.71 34.16
N VAL A 190 -11.31 7.72 34.45
CA VAL A 190 -10.37 7.12 33.49
C VAL A 190 -10.48 5.61 33.63
N ILE A 191 -10.77 4.93 32.53
CA ILE A 191 -10.88 3.46 32.48
C ILE A 191 -9.97 2.95 31.36
N ASP A 192 -9.06 2.07 31.73
CA ASP A 192 -8.24 1.26 30.82
C ASP A 192 -8.66 -0.19 30.99
N ASP A 193 -9.26 -0.76 29.96
CA ASP A 193 -9.75 -2.13 29.96
C ASP A 193 -9.65 -2.76 28.57
N VAL A 194 -9.95 -4.05 28.44
CA VAL A 194 -9.89 -4.78 27.18
C VAL A 194 -11.22 -5.43 26.83
N THR A 195 -11.47 -5.61 25.54
CA THR A 195 -12.63 -6.37 25.08
C THR A 195 -12.49 -7.86 25.37
N ASN A 196 -13.61 -8.50 25.69
CA ASN A 196 -13.69 -9.95 25.89
C ASN A 196 -13.64 -10.73 24.56
N LEU A 197 -13.76 -12.08 24.63
CA LEU A 197 -13.75 -12.96 23.45
C LEU A 197 -14.83 -12.64 22.39
N ASN A 198 -15.92 -11.95 22.79
CA ASN A 198 -16.98 -11.52 21.90
C ASN A 198 -16.77 -10.08 21.39
N GLY A 199 -15.59 -9.49 21.58
CA GLY A 199 -15.29 -8.12 21.19
C GLY A 199 -16.06 -7.08 22.01
N MET A 200 -16.49 -7.39 23.22
CA MET A 200 -17.34 -6.52 24.05
C MET A 200 -16.62 -6.07 25.33
N LEU A 201 -16.85 -4.81 25.70
CA LEU A 201 -16.60 -4.27 27.02
C LEU A 201 -17.89 -3.63 27.53
N GLN A 202 -18.29 -3.99 28.75
CA GLN A 202 -19.49 -3.48 29.40
C GLN A 202 -19.12 -2.69 30.66
N ILE A 203 -19.46 -1.41 30.66
CA ILE A 203 -19.29 -0.53 31.82
C ILE A 203 -20.68 -0.28 32.40
N VAL A 204 -20.95 -0.95 33.49
CA VAL A 204 -22.23 -0.87 34.20
C VAL A 204 -22.12 0.17 35.32
N ASP A 205 -23.19 0.90 35.57
CA ASP A 205 -23.29 1.95 36.61
C ASP A 205 -22.43 3.19 36.26
N ALA A 206 -22.42 3.59 34.98
CA ALA A 206 -21.70 4.75 34.47
C ALA A 206 -22.46 6.05 34.72
N VAL A 207 -21.79 7.10 35.19
CA VAL A 207 -22.39 8.40 35.54
C VAL A 207 -23.00 9.06 34.30
N PRO A 208 -24.26 9.54 34.33
CA PRO A 208 -24.89 10.22 33.21
C PRO A 208 -24.14 11.48 32.77
N GLY A 209 -24.08 11.71 31.46
CA GLY A 209 -23.45 12.89 30.90
C GLY A 209 -23.66 12.96 29.38
N ILE A 210 -23.78 14.17 28.85
CA ILE A 210 -24.03 14.44 27.43
C ILE A 210 -22.68 14.69 26.73
N ASN A 211 -22.35 13.89 25.70
CA ASN A 211 -21.10 13.99 24.93
C ASN A 211 -19.88 14.10 25.85
N SER A 212 -19.85 13.32 26.91
CA SER A 212 -18.88 13.47 28.00
C SER A 212 -17.86 12.34 28.08
N TYR A 213 -18.11 11.21 27.41
CA TYR A 213 -17.20 10.08 27.41
C TYR A 213 -16.42 10.01 26.12
N GLU A 214 -15.14 10.33 26.20
CA GLU A 214 -14.15 10.10 25.15
C GLU A 214 -13.73 8.64 25.18
N ILE A 215 -13.73 7.99 24.01
CA ILE A 215 -13.41 6.56 23.91
C ILE A 215 -12.42 6.38 22.77
N THR A 216 -11.30 5.73 23.07
CA THR A 216 -10.29 5.33 22.09
C THR A 216 -10.07 3.82 22.15
N VAL A 217 -10.17 3.18 21.00
CA VAL A 217 -9.95 1.73 20.85
C VAL A 217 -8.70 1.47 20.03
N THR A 218 -7.78 0.70 20.61
CA THR A 218 -6.51 0.35 19.99
C THR A 218 -6.20 -1.14 20.14
N LYS A 219 -5.35 -1.67 19.25
CA LYS A 219 -4.74 -2.99 19.41
C LYS A 219 -3.39 -2.99 18.70
N PRO A 220 -2.33 -3.64 19.23
CA PRO A 220 -1.04 -3.68 18.56
C PRO A 220 -1.16 -4.16 17.11
N ASN A 221 -0.57 -3.40 16.18
CA ASN A 221 -0.62 -3.62 14.72
C ASN A 221 -2.00 -3.50 14.06
N PHE A 222 -2.98 -2.87 14.74
CA PHE A 222 -4.28 -2.54 14.20
C PHE A 222 -4.43 -1.02 14.09
N SER A 223 -5.39 -0.59 13.26
CA SER A 223 -5.80 0.81 13.19
C SER A 223 -6.49 1.24 14.50
N THR A 224 -6.55 2.54 14.71
CA THR A 224 -7.26 3.14 15.86
C THR A 224 -8.64 3.61 15.42
N ASP A 225 -9.64 3.40 16.25
CA ASP A 225 -10.96 4.00 16.13
C ASP A 225 -11.35 4.69 17.43
N GLU A 226 -11.95 5.89 17.34
CA GLU A 226 -12.20 6.74 18.50
C GLU A 226 -13.42 7.62 18.31
N THR A 227 -13.98 8.10 19.41
CA THR A 227 -14.98 9.17 19.40
C THR A 227 -14.30 10.52 19.21
N LYS A 228 -15.02 11.49 18.64
CA LYS A 228 -14.50 12.84 18.35
C LYS A 228 -15.31 13.90 19.06
N GLU A 229 -14.62 14.91 19.56
CA GLU A 229 -15.24 16.12 20.10
C GLU A 229 -15.97 16.91 18.99
N ILE A 230 -17.05 17.58 19.36
CA ILE A 230 -17.74 18.52 18.47
C ILE A 230 -16.96 19.84 18.49
N THR A 231 -16.34 20.20 17.36
CA THR A 231 -15.53 21.42 17.21
C THR A 231 -16.01 22.26 16.03
N ALA A 232 -15.43 23.44 15.85
CA ALA A 232 -15.74 24.30 14.70
C ALA A 232 -15.28 23.65 13.38
N GLU A 233 -14.18 22.88 13.40
CA GLU A 233 -13.63 22.15 12.26
C GLU A 233 -14.37 20.84 12.00
N ASN A 234 -14.97 20.24 13.03
CA ASN A 234 -15.78 19.03 12.95
C ASN A 234 -17.09 19.19 13.74
N PRO A 235 -18.06 19.94 13.21
CA PRO A 235 -19.31 20.24 13.92
C PRO A 235 -20.26 19.04 14.04
N ASN A 236 -20.14 18.06 13.14
CA ASN A 236 -20.95 16.86 13.12
C ASN A 236 -20.08 15.60 13.02
N PRO A 237 -19.39 15.20 14.11
CA PRO A 237 -18.59 13.98 14.11
C PRO A 237 -19.45 12.76 13.79
N THR A 238 -18.94 11.87 12.94
CA THR A 238 -19.63 10.58 12.64
C THR A 238 -19.76 9.71 13.88
N LYS A 239 -18.89 9.91 14.88
CA LYS A 239 -18.89 9.23 16.17
C LYS A 239 -18.57 10.27 17.27
N PRO A 240 -19.56 11.03 17.77
CA PRO A 240 -19.31 12.00 18.85
C PRO A 240 -18.97 11.29 20.16
N HIS A 241 -18.39 12.02 21.13
CA HIS A 241 -18.22 11.53 22.49
C HIS A 241 -19.55 10.96 23.03
N ALA A 242 -19.46 9.86 23.78
CA ALA A 242 -20.66 9.14 24.19
C ALA A 242 -21.51 9.93 25.18
N THR A 243 -22.83 9.84 25.00
CA THR A 243 -23.81 10.34 25.95
C THR A 243 -24.37 9.17 26.74
N ILE A 244 -24.29 9.24 28.08
CA ILE A 244 -24.87 8.24 28.96
C ILE A 244 -26.12 8.81 29.59
N VAL A 245 -27.21 8.06 29.47
CA VAL A 245 -28.52 8.41 30.00
C VAL A 245 -28.84 7.52 31.20
N LEU A 246 -29.48 8.13 32.22
CA LEU A 246 -29.93 7.46 33.42
C LEU A 246 -30.73 6.19 33.10
N GLN A 247 -30.33 5.05 33.70
CA GLN A 247 -31.02 3.75 33.60
C GLN A 247 -31.20 3.25 32.14
N GLN A 248 -30.33 3.69 31.25
CA GLN A 248 -30.33 3.25 29.85
C GLN A 248 -28.95 2.73 29.44
N VAL A 249 -28.97 1.85 28.45
CA VAL A 249 -27.75 1.36 27.81
C VAL A 249 -27.41 2.26 26.62
N THR A 250 -26.25 2.88 26.66
CA THR A 250 -25.61 3.51 25.50
C THR A 250 -24.67 2.49 24.85
N GLN A 251 -24.90 2.13 23.59
CA GLN A 251 -24.06 1.20 22.87
C GLN A 251 -23.32 1.89 21.75
N LEU A 252 -22.00 1.67 21.68
CA LEU A 252 -21.11 2.15 20.60
C LEU A 252 -20.35 1.00 19.97
N SER A 253 -20.16 1.12 18.65
CA SER A 253 -19.37 0.15 17.88
C SER A 253 -18.14 0.82 17.30
N PHE A 254 -17.01 0.14 17.39
CA PHE A 254 -15.71 0.55 16.87
C PHE A 254 -15.21 -0.48 15.88
N ILE A 255 -14.51 -0.02 14.84
CA ILE A 255 -13.99 -0.89 13.81
C ILE A 255 -12.48 -0.65 13.69
N ILE A 256 -11.70 -1.66 14.04
CA ILE A 256 -10.24 -1.66 13.92
C ILE A 256 -9.80 -2.91 13.19
N ASP A 257 -8.77 -2.80 12.35
CA ASP A 257 -8.21 -3.95 11.67
C ASP A 257 -6.71 -3.78 11.45
N ARG A 258 -6.05 -4.83 10.98
CA ARG A 258 -4.60 -4.84 10.79
C ARG A 258 -4.14 -3.71 9.90
N LEU A 259 -3.08 -3.05 10.34
CA LEU A 259 -2.42 -2.01 9.56
C LEU A 259 -1.75 -2.58 8.31
N SER A 260 -1.69 -1.78 7.28
CA SER A 260 -1.24 -2.11 5.94
C SER A 260 -0.07 -1.23 5.51
N ILE A 261 0.51 -1.53 4.35
CA ILE A 261 1.66 -0.83 3.81
C ILE A 261 1.36 -0.36 2.40
N PHE A 262 1.65 0.92 2.10
CA PHE A 262 1.81 1.42 0.74
C PHE A 262 3.28 1.54 0.38
N ASN A 263 3.68 0.93 -0.73
CA ASN A 263 4.92 1.22 -1.43
C ASN A 263 4.60 2.10 -2.64
N ILE A 264 5.00 3.35 -2.58
CA ILE A 264 4.70 4.35 -3.60
C ILE A 264 5.98 4.64 -4.37
N SER A 265 5.89 4.70 -5.69
CA SER A 265 6.99 5.15 -6.55
C SER A 265 6.53 6.20 -7.53
N SER A 266 7.30 7.26 -7.70
CA SER A 266 7.14 8.27 -8.75
C SER A 266 8.13 7.98 -9.87
N VAL A 267 7.61 7.73 -11.06
CA VAL A 267 8.41 7.28 -12.22
C VAL A 267 7.92 7.95 -13.51
N THR A 268 8.80 7.99 -14.51
CA THR A 268 8.42 8.33 -15.89
C THR A 268 7.69 7.15 -16.56
N ASN A 269 7.14 7.36 -17.76
CA ASN A 269 6.56 6.30 -18.60
C ASN A 269 7.60 5.24 -19.04
N THR A 270 8.90 5.57 -18.95
CA THR A 270 10.04 4.66 -19.17
C THR A 270 10.54 4.01 -17.90
N CYS A 271 9.81 4.12 -16.77
CA CYS A 271 10.18 3.61 -15.47
C CYS A 271 11.42 4.26 -14.82
N ASP A 272 11.91 5.38 -15.33
CA ASP A 272 12.97 6.13 -14.67
C ASP A 272 12.45 6.80 -13.41
N PRO A 273 13.13 6.69 -12.26
CA PRO A 273 12.66 7.28 -11.02
C PRO A 273 12.66 8.82 -11.10
N VAL A 274 11.59 9.43 -10.58
CA VAL A 274 11.45 10.88 -10.44
C VAL A 274 11.58 11.24 -8.97
N SER A 275 12.64 11.98 -8.62
CA SER A 275 12.98 12.33 -7.26
C SER A 275 12.06 13.41 -6.68
N SER A 276 11.75 13.29 -5.40
CA SER A 276 11.11 14.35 -4.60
C SER A 276 9.78 14.84 -5.19
N PHE A 277 8.95 13.91 -5.69
CA PHE A 277 7.63 14.23 -6.23
C PHE A 277 6.64 14.47 -5.10
N ASP A 278 5.99 15.64 -5.08
CA ASP A 278 4.99 16.05 -4.10
C ASP A 278 3.58 15.64 -4.50
N PHE A 279 2.83 15.03 -3.59
CA PHE A 279 1.43 14.65 -3.79
C PHE A 279 0.62 14.72 -2.51
N SER A 280 -0.69 14.97 -2.64
CA SER A 280 -1.68 14.83 -1.57
C SER A 280 -2.23 13.41 -1.58
N LEU A 281 -2.32 12.79 -0.40
CA LEU A 281 -2.88 11.47 -0.17
C LEU A 281 -4.09 11.59 0.73
N GLN A 282 -5.26 11.20 0.22
CA GLN A 282 -6.53 11.29 0.92
C GLN A 282 -7.22 9.93 0.98
N GLY A 283 -7.68 9.56 2.19
CA GLY A 283 -8.56 8.41 2.41
C GLY A 283 -10.03 8.77 2.18
N SER A 284 -10.88 7.78 2.00
CA SER A 284 -12.32 7.98 1.82
C SER A 284 -13.14 7.99 3.11
N LYS A 285 -12.55 7.51 4.22
CA LYS A 285 -13.23 7.46 5.52
C LYS A 285 -13.41 8.85 6.10
N LEU A 286 -14.63 9.11 6.58
CA LEU A 286 -14.99 10.37 7.23
C LEU A 286 -15.02 10.22 8.76
N ILE A 287 -14.53 11.23 9.44
CA ILE A 287 -14.70 11.43 10.89
C ILE A 287 -15.73 12.52 11.21
N GLY A 288 -16.22 13.23 10.20
CA GLY A 288 -17.29 14.23 10.32
C GLY A 288 -17.97 14.48 8.99
N THR A 289 -19.16 15.08 9.06
CA THR A 289 -20.01 15.43 7.90
C THR A 289 -20.51 16.86 8.02
N ASP A 290 -20.85 17.48 6.89
CA ASP A 290 -21.38 18.85 6.81
C ASP A 290 -20.55 19.91 7.58
N PRO A 291 -19.28 20.16 7.19
CA PRO A 291 -18.55 19.65 6.02
C PRO A 291 -17.95 18.27 6.22
N ASP A 292 -17.64 17.57 5.12
CA ASP A 292 -16.89 16.32 5.19
C ASP A 292 -15.49 16.53 5.77
N VAL A 293 -15.17 15.76 6.80
CA VAL A 293 -13.85 15.74 7.45
C VAL A 293 -13.25 14.36 7.25
N LEU A 294 -12.19 14.30 6.46
CA LEU A 294 -11.48 13.06 6.15
C LEU A 294 -10.71 12.55 7.38
N LYS A 295 -10.71 11.24 7.58
CA LYS A 295 -9.88 10.60 8.61
C LYS A 295 -8.38 10.68 8.27
N TYR A 296 -8.06 10.62 6.97
CA TYR A 296 -6.70 10.73 6.47
C TYR A 296 -6.63 11.74 5.31
N ASP A 297 -5.87 12.80 5.49
CA ASP A 297 -5.61 13.84 4.49
C ASP A 297 -4.22 14.45 4.75
N GLU A 298 -3.21 14.03 3.99
CA GLU A 298 -1.83 14.45 4.20
C GLU A 298 -1.08 14.66 2.90
N ASN A 299 -0.19 15.65 2.87
CA ASN A 299 0.78 15.82 1.80
C ASN A 299 2.00 14.94 2.05
N LYS A 300 2.46 14.28 1.02
CA LYS A 300 3.60 13.37 1.02
C LYS A 300 4.57 13.72 -0.10
N VAL A 301 5.83 13.31 0.07
CA VAL A 301 6.88 13.48 -0.92
C VAL A 301 7.68 12.19 -1.07
N THR A 302 7.98 11.80 -2.31
CA THR A 302 8.87 10.66 -2.56
C THR A 302 10.33 11.03 -2.27
N SER A 303 11.15 10.05 -1.97
CA SER A 303 12.58 10.22 -1.70
C SER A 303 13.37 10.71 -2.93
N GLY A 304 14.68 10.94 -2.78
CA GLY A 304 15.59 11.19 -3.90
C GLY A 304 15.68 10.03 -4.91
N ALA A 305 15.27 8.82 -4.54
CA ALA A 305 15.13 7.66 -5.42
C ALA A 305 13.72 7.50 -6.03
N GLY A 306 12.82 8.46 -5.79
CA GLY A 306 11.43 8.38 -6.27
C GLY A 306 10.58 7.36 -5.50
N GLU A 307 10.95 6.98 -4.29
CA GLU A 307 10.27 5.94 -3.51
C GLU A 307 9.77 6.48 -2.16
N LEU A 308 8.66 5.96 -1.69
CA LEU A 308 8.10 6.22 -0.36
C LEU A 308 7.36 4.99 0.14
N THR A 309 7.73 4.50 1.33
CA THR A 309 6.99 3.45 2.02
C THR A 309 6.20 4.08 3.18
N LEU A 310 4.89 3.95 3.15
CA LEU A 310 3.99 4.33 4.25
C LEU A 310 3.57 3.06 4.97
N SER A 311 4.13 2.84 6.15
CA SER A 311 3.68 1.82 7.09
C SER A 311 2.55 2.35 7.95
N ASN A 312 1.81 1.46 8.59
CA ASN A 312 0.71 1.80 9.49
C ASN A 312 -0.49 2.49 8.80
N MET A 313 -0.72 2.17 7.55
CA MET A 313 -1.90 2.65 6.83
C MET A 313 -3.15 1.86 7.25
N GLU A 314 -4.22 2.57 7.49
CA GLU A 314 -5.52 1.94 7.74
C GLU A 314 -6.11 1.41 6.42
N TRP A 315 -6.84 0.31 6.46
CA TRP A 315 -7.62 -0.17 5.32
C TRP A 315 -8.68 0.87 4.90
N ASP A 316 -8.61 1.31 3.67
CA ASP A 316 -9.46 2.37 3.11
C ASP A 316 -9.30 2.39 1.58
N THR A 317 -10.01 3.30 0.94
CA THR A 317 -9.82 3.65 -0.47
C THR A 317 -9.13 5.00 -0.55
N TYR A 318 -7.97 5.03 -1.20
CA TYR A 318 -7.10 6.21 -1.24
C TYR A 318 -7.02 6.83 -2.63
N THR A 319 -6.97 8.15 -2.66
CA THR A 319 -6.74 8.96 -3.84
C THR A 319 -5.42 9.71 -3.72
N PHE A 320 -4.65 9.74 -4.80
CA PHE A 320 -3.38 10.47 -4.91
C PHE A 320 -3.57 11.63 -5.88
N THR A 321 -3.27 12.84 -5.44
CA THR A 321 -3.35 14.04 -6.29
C THR A 321 -1.98 14.69 -6.35
N GLY A 322 -1.42 14.84 -7.56
CA GLY A 322 -0.14 15.54 -7.74
C GLY A 322 -0.26 17.02 -7.41
N ILE A 323 0.60 17.49 -6.51
CA ILE A 323 0.73 18.91 -6.16
C ILE A 323 2.12 19.46 -6.50
N ASP A 324 2.94 18.63 -7.16
CA ASP A 324 4.31 18.95 -7.57
C ASP A 324 4.36 20.19 -8.47
N ALA A 325 5.40 21.01 -8.28
CA ALA A 325 5.59 22.24 -9.04
C ALA A 325 6.16 22.03 -10.44
N THR A 326 6.82 20.87 -10.67
CA THR A 326 7.63 20.60 -11.86
C THR A 326 7.11 19.47 -12.73
N HIS A 327 6.19 18.63 -12.21
CA HIS A 327 5.65 17.47 -12.91
C HIS A 327 4.11 17.42 -12.83
N ASN A 328 3.50 16.83 -13.86
CA ASN A 328 2.10 16.43 -13.88
C ASN A 328 1.98 14.91 -13.72
N VAL A 329 0.92 14.45 -13.07
CA VAL A 329 0.53 13.03 -13.08
C VAL A 329 -0.11 12.72 -14.45
N VAL A 330 0.44 11.74 -15.16
CA VAL A 330 -0.07 11.30 -16.48
C VAL A 330 -0.66 9.89 -16.43
N GLY A 331 -0.63 9.28 -15.25
CA GLY A 331 -1.28 8.01 -14.99
C GLY A 331 -0.87 7.41 -13.64
N THR A 332 -1.53 6.33 -13.27
CA THR A 332 -1.22 5.56 -12.05
C THR A 332 -1.42 4.07 -12.29
N ASN A 333 -0.64 3.26 -11.61
CA ASN A 333 -0.80 1.81 -11.59
C ASN A 333 -0.71 1.30 -10.15
N PRO A 334 -1.80 0.78 -9.55
CA PRO A 334 -3.16 0.63 -10.11
C PRO A 334 -3.85 1.96 -10.39
N LEU A 335 -4.98 1.91 -11.12
CA LEU A 335 -5.84 3.07 -11.35
C LEU A 335 -6.42 3.57 -10.03
N LEU A 336 -6.47 4.90 -9.87
CA LEU A 336 -7.07 5.54 -8.69
C LEU A 336 -8.60 5.71 -8.82
N PRO A 337 -9.32 5.77 -7.70
CA PRO A 337 -8.84 5.50 -6.34
C PRO A 337 -8.50 4.01 -6.13
N THR A 338 -7.52 3.73 -5.27
CA THR A 338 -7.09 2.36 -4.97
C THR A 338 -7.42 1.97 -3.54
N SER A 339 -7.95 0.76 -3.36
CA SER A 339 -8.28 0.24 -2.04
C SER A 339 -7.12 -0.58 -1.48
N ILE A 340 -6.85 -0.40 -0.19
CA ILE A 340 -5.94 -1.25 0.57
C ILE A 340 -6.75 -2.09 1.55
N THR A 341 -6.52 -3.41 1.54
CA THR A 341 -7.19 -4.34 2.45
C THR A 341 -6.39 -4.52 3.73
N PRO A 342 -7.02 -4.91 4.85
CA PRO A 342 -6.33 -5.09 6.12
C PRO A 342 -5.13 -6.03 6.04
N GLY A 343 -3.99 -5.63 6.62
CA GLY A 343 -2.77 -6.42 6.70
C GLY A 343 -2.07 -6.67 5.36
N SER A 344 -2.45 -5.95 4.29
CA SER A 344 -1.87 -6.11 2.96
C SER A 344 -0.74 -5.11 2.69
N THR A 345 0.02 -5.38 1.65
CA THR A 345 0.95 -4.44 1.03
C THR A 345 0.43 -4.11 -0.37
N GLN A 346 0.32 -2.82 -0.67
CA GLN A 346 -0.09 -2.32 -1.97
C GLN A 346 1.02 -1.50 -2.59
N ASP A 347 1.46 -1.91 -3.77
CA ASP A 347 2.39 -1.13 -4.59
C ASP A 347 1.60 -0.15 -5.47
N VAL A 348 2.02 1.11 -5.50
CA VAL A 348 1.43 2.15 -6.33
C VAL A 348 2.52 2.87 -7.10
N LYS A 349 2.40 2.91 -8.41
CA LYS A 349 3.24 3.74 -9.28
C LYS A 349 2.48 4.98 -9.70
N ILE A 350 3.05 6.14 -9.46
CA ILE A 350 2.59 7.42 -9.97
C ILE A 350 3.46 7.74 -11.18
N ILE A 351 2.86 7.69 -12.37
CA ILE A 351 3.56 7.99 -13.61
C ILE A 351 3.46 9.49 -13.86
N VAL A 352 4.61 10.14 -14.02
CA VAL A 352 4.71 11.58 -14.11
C VAL A 352 5.52 12.01 -15.34
N GLU A 353 5.22 13.20 -15.85
CA GLU A 353 5.95 13.88 -16.92
C GLU A 353 6.27 15.32 -16.50
N PRO A 354 7.28 15.97 -17.11
CA PRO A 354 7.53 17.39 -16.89
C PRO A 354 6.25 18.21 -17.04
N LYS A 355 6.07 19.21 -16.20
CA LYS A 355 4.85 20.00 -16.14
C LYS A 355 4.57 20.71 -17.45
N ASP A 356 3.47 20.32 -18.08
CA ASP A 356 2.87 21.03 -19.20
C ASP A 356 1.47 21.49 -18.75
N PRO A 357 1.17 22.79 -18.77
CA PRO A 357 -0.12 23.29 -18.30
C PRO A 357 -1.31 22.82 -19.18
N ASN A 358 -1.06 22.40 -20.40
CA ASN A 358 -2.09 21.94 -21.33
C ASN A 358 -2.05 20.42 -21.54
N THR A 359 -2.03 19.66 -20.46
CA THR A 359 -2.06 18.19 -20.49
C THR A 359 -3.48 17.66 -20.22
N LEU A 360 -3.92 16.71 -21.03
CA LEU A 360 -5.16 15.96 -20.85
C LEU A 360 -4.85 14.50 -20.53
N LEU A 361 -5.27 14.04 -19.36
CA LEU A 361 -5.28 12.62 -18.99
C LEU A 361 -6.66 12.03 -19.28
N VAL A 362 -6.74 11.04 -20.15
CA VAL A 362 -7.95 10.26 -20.45
C VAL A 362 -7.91 8.96 -19.68
N ILE A 363 -8.96 8.68 -18.92
CA ILE A 363 -9.14 7.48 -18.11
C ILE A 363 -10.35 6.74 -18.64
N VAL A 364 -10.19 5.47 -19.03
CA VAL A 364 -11.29 4.64 -19.54
C VAL A 364 -11.51 3.45 -18.61
N LYS A 365 -12.78 3.26 -18.22
CA LYS A 365 -13.23 2.17 -17.36
C LYS A 365 -14.28 1.30 -18.05
N ASP A 366 -14.27 0.01 -17.76
CA ASP A 366 -15.38 -0.89 -18.09
C ASP A 366 -16.60 -0.54 -17.23
N GLY A 367 -17.76 -0.35 -17.88
CA GLY A 367 -18.98 0.10 -17.21
C GLY A 367 -19.66 -0.97 -16.36
N VAL A 368 -19.31 -2.24 -16.52
CA VAL A 368 -19.85 -3.36 -15.74
C VAL A 368 -18.91 -3.72 -14.59
N ALA A 369 -17.64 -3.91 -14.90
CA ALA A 369 -16.66 -4.35 -13.92
C ALA A 369 -16.03 -3.18 -13.14
N GLY A 370 -16.13 -1.93 -13.63
CA GLY A 370 -15.51 -0.76 -12.99
C GLY A 370 -13.98 -0.73 -13.05
N VAL A 371 -13.37 -1.70 -13.74
CA VAL A 371 -11.90 -1.81 -13.87
C VAL A 371 -11.37 -0.95 -15.02
N PRO A 372 -10.06 -0.57 -15.00
CA PRO A 372 -9.46 0.14 -16.12
C PRO A 372 -9.55 -0.67 -17.41
N LEU A 373 -9.95 -0.01 -18.50
CA LEU A 373 -10.12 -0.61 -19.82
C LEU A 373 -8.97 -0.20 -20.74
N SER A 374 -7.98 -1.08 -20.89
CA SER A 374 -6.88 -0.90 -21.85
C SER A 374 -7.29 -1.27 -23.27
N ASP A 375 -6.45 -0.93 -24.25
CA ASP A 375 -6.64 -1.20 -25.68
C ASP A 375 -7.89 -0.52 -26.26
N VAL A 376 -8.23 0.67 -25.76
CA VAL A 376 -9.21 1.58 -26.37
C VAL A 376 -8.45 2.53 -27.28
N SER A 377 -8.83 2.59 -28.56
CA SER A 377 -8.33 3.59 -29.49
C SER A 377 -8.90 4.96 -29.12
N VAL A 378 -8.04 5.96 -28.96
CA VAL A 378 -8.42 7.32 -28.59
C VAL A 378 -7.91 8.29 -29.66
N THR A 379 -8.82 8.99 -30.33
CA THR A 379 -8.49 10.05 -31.27
C THR A 379 -8.90 11.40 -30.68
N LEU A 380 -7.93 12.30 -30.51
CA LEU A 380 -8.13 13.66 -30.02
C LEU A 380 -8.02 14.65 -31.17
N THR A 381 -9.10 15.38 -31.46
CA THR A 381 -9.14 16.33 -32.61
C THR A 381 -9.56 17.71 -32.19
N LYS A 382 -9.04 18.72 -32.92
CA LYS A 382 -9.43 20.12 -32.92
C LYS A 382 -9.10 20.67 -34.29
N THR A 383 -9.70 21.79 -34.72
CA THR A 383 -9.39 22.43 -36.02
C THR A 383 -7.88 22.61 -36.20
N GLY A 384 -7.31 21.92 -37.19
CA GLY A 384 -5.88 21.93 -37.49
C GLY A 384 -5.00 21.06 -36.56
N PHE A 385 -5.61 20.19 -35.74
CA PHE A 385 -4.89 19.28 -34.84
C PHE A 385 -5.56 17.91 -34.80
N SER A 386 -4.75 16.86 -34.83
CA SER A 386 -5.18 15.49 -34.59
C SER A 386 -4.06 14.72 -33.89
N ALA A 387 -4.39 13.97 -32.83
CA ALA A 387 -3.49 13.04 -32.12
C ALA A 387 -4.22 11.73 -31.84
N ASN A 388 -3.52 10.63 -31.96
CA ASN A 388 -4.06 9.29 -31.71
C ASN A 388 -3.28 8.60 -30.61
N GLY A 389 -3.94 7.68 -29.91
CA GLY A 389 -3.29 6.83 -28.95
C GLY A 389 -4.17 5.66 -28.52
N ILE A 390 -3.62 4.78 -27.71
CA ILE A 390 -4.31 3.59 -27.20
C ILE A 390 -4.13 3.54 -25.68
N THR A 391 -5.22 3.39 -24.93
CA THR A 391 -5.16 3.33 -23.47
C THR A 391 -4.35 2.14 -22.99
N GLY A 392 -3.55 2.31 -21.93
CA GLY A 392 -2.74 1.25 -21.34
C GLY A 392 -1.54 0.80 -22.18
N ARG A 393 -1.09 1.64 -23.15
CA ARG A 393 0.08 1.37 -23.97
C ARG A 393 1.06 2.53 -23.96
N GLY A 394 2.35 2.21 -23.97
CA GLY A 394 3.43 3.12 -24.31
C GLY A 394 3.65 3.16 -25.81
N PHE A 395 4.27 4.24 -26.29
CA PHE A 395 4.57 4.47 -27.71
C PHE A 395 6.06 4.73 -27.90
N LEU A 396 6.63 4.12 -28.90
CA LEU A 396 7.92 4.47 -29.48
C LEU A 396 7.68 4.85 -30.94
N GLY A 397 8.26 5.93 -31.40
CA GLY A 397 8.10 6.36 -32.79
C GLY A 397 9.35 7.00 -33.34
N GLN A 398 9.46 6.96 -34.66
CA GLN A 398 10.38 7.77 -35.43
C GLN A 398 9.60 8.49 -36.51
N THR A 399 9.67 9.83 -36.52
CA THR A 399 8.90 10.72 -37.40
C THR A 399 9.81 11.64 -38.23
N ASP A 400 11.13 11.49 -38.08
CA ASP A 400 12.12 12.30 -38.77
C ASP A 400 13.44 11.53 -38.93
N TRP A 401 13.95 11.46 -40.13
CA TRP A 401 15.24 10.86 -40.47
C TRP A 401 16.23 11.88 -41.02
N SER A 402 15.98 13.19 -40.85
CA SER A 402 16.74 14.27 -41.48
C SER A 402 18.23 14.36 -41.06
N LEU A 403 18.58 13.90 -39.85
CA LEU A 403 19.96 13.87 -39.38
C LEU A 403 20.82 12.79 -40.05
N GLY A 404 20.21 11.86 -40.79
CA GLY A 404 20.90 10.92 -41.67
C GLY A 404 21.52 9.72 -41.00
N SER A 405 22.33 9.00 -41.79
CA SER A 405 22.96 7.74 -41.41
C SER A 405 24.22 7.94 -40.58
N GLY A 406 24.61 6.90 -39.86
CA GLY A 406 25.86 6.82 -39.11
C GLY A 406 25.74 6.61 -37.61
N GLN A 407 24.51 6.73 -37.06
CA GLN A 407 24.23 6.47 -35.66
C GLN A 407 23.51 5.13 -35.48
N ALA A 408 24.13 4.20 -34.80
CA ALA A 408 23.49 2.93 -34.42
C ALA A 408 22.70 3.03 -33.10
N THR A 409 23.14 3.92 -32.19
CA THR A 409 22.49 4.22 -30.92
C THR A 409 22.57 5.74 -30.69
N SER A 410 21.52 6.33 -30.08
CA SER A 410 21.47 7.75 -29.77
C SER A 410 20.53 8.03 -28.62
N THR A 411 20.73 9.13 -27.91
CA THR A 411 19.76 9.70 -26.99
C THR A 411 18.61 10.41 -27.74
N ASP A 412 18.88 10.91 -28.95
CA ASP A 412 17.85 11.38 -29.89
C ASP A 412 17.58 10.28 -30.92
N LEU A 413 16.66 9.39 -30.58
CA LEU A 413 16.35 8.18 -31.35
C LEU A 413 15.53 8.46 -32.60
N SER A 414 14.91 9.63 -32.71
CA SER A 414 13.99 9.96 -33.77
C SER A 414 14.64 10.32 -35.11
N MET A 415 15.95 10.59 -35.13
CA MET A 415 16.61 11.19 -36.28
C MET A 415 17.80 10.38 -36.84
N TYR A 416 18.23 9.32 -36.17
CA TYR A 416 19.42 8.56 -36.57
C TYR A 416 19.12 7.17 -37.11
N PHE A 417 19.88 6.76 -38.12
CA PHE A 417 19.81 5.43 -38.74
C PHE A 417 21.11 5.06 -39.42
N SER A 418 21.22 3.82 -39.88
CA SER A 418 22.25 3.40 -40.87
C SER A 418 21.58 2.85 -42.11
N SER A 419 22.10 3.14 -43.29
CA SER A 419 21.52 2.68 -44.57
C SER A 419 22.58 2.06 -45.50
N ASP A 420 22.10 1.40 -46.53
CA ASP A 420 22.93 0.88 -47.64
C ASP A 420 23.36 1.95 -48.65
N GLY A 421 22.98 3.21 -48.41
CA GLY A 421 23.28 4.34 -49.31
C GLY A 421 22.26 4.56 -50.42
N ASN A 422 21.19 3.75 -50.47
CA ASN A 422 20.11 3.82 -51.44
C ASN A 422 18.84 4.54 -50.89
N ILE A 423 18.94 5.13 -49.68
CA ILE A 423 17.88 5.85 -49.03
C ILE A 423 18.05 7.35 -49.21
N GLU A 424 16.98 8.04 -49.53
CA GLU A 424 16.81 9.51 -49.58
C GLU A 424 15.98 9.94 -48.37
N ASN A 425 16.40 11.00 -47.67
CA ASN A 425 15.74 11.51 -46.45
C ASN A 425 15.67 13.04 -46.37
N GLN A 426 16.01 13.73 -47.48
CA GLN A 426 16.03 15.21 -47.53
C GLN A 426 14.96 15.81 -48.46
N ASN A 427 14.25 14.97 -49.21
CA ASN A 427 13.23 15.47 -50.16
C ASN A 427 12.05 14.47 -50.29
N PRO A 428 11.01 14.59 -49.48
CA PRO A 428 10.77 15.58 -48.41
C PRO A 428 11.78 15.39 -47.23
N VAL A 429 12.07 16.51 -46.55
CA VAL A 429 12.99 16.47 -45.39
C VAL A 429 12.35 15.64 -44.26
N GLY A 430 13.09 14.65 -43.78
CA GLY A 430 12.65 13.79 -42.69
C GLY A 430 11.91 12.53 -43.12
N ASP A 431 11.38 12.46 -44.35
CA ASP A 431 10.76 11.23 -44.89
C ASP A 431 11.83 10.24 -45.38
N VAL A 432 11.45 8.98 -45.56
CA VAL A 432 12.32 7.91 -46.08
C VAL A 432 11.79 7.44 -47.43
N LEU A 433 12.60 7.63 -48.47
CA LEU A 433 12.33 7.23 -49.83
C LEU A 433 13.52 6.48 -50.44
N LEU A 434 13.33 5.88 -51.61
CA LEU A 434 14.43 5.42 -52.43
C LEU A 434 15.19 6.60 -53.05
N LYS A 435 16.51 6.49 -53.10
CA LYS A 435 17.38 7.51 -53.72
C LYS A 435 17.18 7.60 -55.22
N LYS A 436 17.22 8.82 -55.75
CA LYS A 436 17.32 9.06 -57.18
C LYS A 436 18.76 9.11 -57.66
N ILE A 437 19.04 8.42 -58.75
CA ILE A 437 20.28 8.53 -59.50
C ILE A 437 19.90 9.12 -60.89
N PHE A 438 20.30 10.35 -61.15
CA PHE A 438 19.75 11.19 -62.23
C PHE A 438 18.25 11.41 -62.02
N ASP A 439 17.36 10.93 -62.89
CA ASP A 439 15.92 11.06 -62.79
C ASP A 439 15.21 9.76 -62.33
N ASP A 440 15.94 8.67 -62.16
CA ASP A 440 15.42 7.33 -61.87
C ASP A 440 15.62 6.96 -60.42
N TYR A 441 14.60 6.41 -59.75
CA TYR A 441 14.75 5.80 -58.44
C TYR A 441 15.49 4.45 -58.53
N VAL A 442 16.37 4.19 -57.55
CA VAL A 442 16.98 2.86 -57.41
C VAL A 442 15.91 1.82 -57.11
N PRO A 443 16.07 0.55 -57.53
CA PRO A 443 15.05 -0.49 -57.39
C PRO A 443 14.80 -0.93 -55.93
N SER A 444 15.77 -0.73 -55.06
CA SER A 444 15.65 -1.12 -53.64
C SER A 444 16.61 -0.34 -52.76
N GLY A 445 16.27 -0.22 -51.49
CA GLY A 445 17.08 0.37 -50.44
C GLY A 445 16.67 -0.13 -49.06
N ASN A 446 17.58 -0.07 -48.12
CA ASN A 446 17.28 -0.45 -46.75
C ASN A 446 17.93 0.46 -45.73
N LEU A 447 17.31 0.57 -44.56
CA LEU A 447 17.88 1.22 -43.38
C LEU A 447 17.65 0.38 -42.12
N THR A 448 18.51 0.61 -41.14
CA THR A 448 18.38 0.05 -39.80
C THR A 448 18.33 1.21 -38.81
N SER A 449 17.29 1.26 -37.95
CA SER A 449 17.07 2.33 -36.98
C SER A 449 18.15 2.41 -35.92
N SER A 450 18.16 3.52 -35.14
CA SER A 450 18.78 3.58 -33.83
C SER A 450 18.16 2.57 -32.88
N SER A 451 18.77 2.39 -31.72
CA SER A 451 18.19 1.60 -30.62
C SER A 451 17.18 2.43 -29.83
N PHE A 452 15.95 1.97 -29.75
CA PHE A 452 14.90 2.54 -28.91
C PHE A 452 14.90 1.84 -27.55
N ASP A 453 14.81 2.61 -26.48
CA ASP A 453 14.77 2.13 -25.10
C ASP A 453 13.38 2.35 -24.51
N THR A 454 12.71 1.29 -24.09
CA THR A 454 11.43 1.36 -23.37
C THR A 454 11.58 1.64 -21.87
N GLY A 455 12.81 1.74 -21.38
CA GLY A 455 13.15 1.98 -19.96
C GLY A 455 13.05 0.74 -19.08
N ALA A 456 12.26 -0.25 -19.44
CA ALA A 456 12.05 -1.47 -18.66
C ALA A 456 11.77 -2.68 -19.55
N THR A 457 11.74 -3.86 -18.94
CA THR A 457 11.25 -5.08 -19.61
C THR A 457 9.84 -4.88 -20.13
N SER A 458 9.64 -5.07 -21.43
CA SER A 458 8.44 -4.73 -22.19
C SER A 458 7.82 -5.90 -22.92
N ASN A 459 6.51 -5.82 -23.11
CA ASN A 459 5.79 -6.63 -24.07
C ASN A 459 5.42 -5.74 -25.26
N PHE A 460 5.99 -6.05 -26.43
CA PHE A 460 5.74 -5.30 -27.66
C PHE A 460 4.45 -5.76 -28.30
N GLN A 461 3.59 -4.79 -28.70
CA GLN A 461 2.21 -5.08 -29.12
C GLN A 461 2.02 -4.97 -30.62
N GLN A 462 2.16 -3.76 -31.17
CA GLN A 462 1.84 -3.48 -32.59
C GLN A 462 2.92 -2.62 -33.24
N ILE A 463 3.07 -2.81 -34.55
CA ILE A 463 3.80 -1.92 -35.44
C ILE A 463 2.83 -1.22 -36.39
N ASN A 464 3.04 0.08 -36.60
CA ASN A 464 2.31 0.88 -37.57
C ASN A 464 3.23 1.86 -38.28
N TRP A 465 2.85 2.33 -39.47
CA TRP A 465 3.58 3.35 -40.23
C TRP A 465 2.67 4.16 -41.11
N ASN A 466 3.10 5.36 -41.51
CA ASN A 466 2.43 6.25 -42.43
C ASN A 466 3.36 6.64 -43.61
N PRO A 467 2.78 6.95 -44.79
CA PRO A 467 1.41 6.63 -45.18
C PRO A 467 1.22 5.11 -45.32
N ILE A 468 0.04 4.62 -44.95
CA ILE A 468 -0.33 3.19 -45.11
C ILE A 468 -0.44 2.85 -46.59
N ASP A 469 -1.09 3.71 -47.35
CA ASP A 469 -1.26 3.55 -48.78
C ASP A 469 -0.04 4.06 -49.54
N GLN A 470 0.60 3.14 -50.24
CA GLN A 470 1.79 3.40 -51.06
C GLN A 470 1.44 3.50 -52.55
N PRO A 471 2.25 4.16 -53.39
CA PRO A 471 2.01 4.22 -54.82
C PRO A 471 1.90 2.82 -55.46
N VAL A 472 0.77 2.53 -56.07
CA VAL A 472 0.45 1.19 -56.64
C VAL A 472 1.52 0.73 -57.65
N SER A 473 2.12 1.67 -58.40
CA SER A 473 3.15 1.39 -59.38
C SER A 473 4.47 0.82 -58.83
N THR A 474 4.72 1.01 -57.53
CA THR A 474 5.93 0.53 -56.89
C THR A 474 5.90 -0.98 -56.60
N GLY A 475 4.72 -1.63 -56.78
CA GLY A 475 4.56 -3.08 -56.54
C GLY A 475 4.06 -3.40 -55.13
N ASN A 476 3.91 -4.69 -54.84
CA ASN A 476 3.45 -5.14 -53.55
C ASN A 476 4.13 -6.49 -53.20
N PRO A 477 4.81 -6.60 -52.05
CA PRO A 477 5.03 -5.58 -51.02
C PRO A 477 6.18 -4.63 -51.40
N ASN A 478 5.90 -3.32 -51.29
CA ASN A 478 6.87 -2.25 -51.54
C ASN A 478 7.49 -1.68 -50.25
N VAL A 479 6.90 -1.96 -49.10
CA VAL A 479 7.42 -1.68 -47.75
C VAL A 479 7.48 -2.99 -46.99
N ARG A 480 8.64 -3.29 -46.44
CA ARG A 480 8.88 -4.49 -45.64
C ARG A 480 9.69 -4.13 -44.40
N ILE A 481 9.26 -4.61 -43.23
CA ILE A 481 9.92 -4.29 -41.96
C ILE A 481 10.25 -5.59 -41.22
N GLN A 482 11.40 -5.61 -40.57
CA GLN A 482 11.76 -6.60 -39.54
C GLN A 482 12.07 -5.90 -38.24
N ILE A 483 11.84 -6.60 -37.14
CA ILE A 483 12.03 -6.10 -35.77
C ILE A 483 13.05 -6.98 -35.07
N ALA A 484 13.92 -6.36 -34.28
CA ALA A 484 14.81 -7.02 -33.35
C ALA A 484 14.65 -6.39 -31.97
N THR A 485 14.64 -7.23 -30.94
CA THR A 485 14.59 -6.79 -29.54
C THR A 485 15.65 -7.53 -28.73
N ASN A 486 16.16 -6.89 -27.68
CA ASN A 486 17.03 -7.52 -26.69
C ASN A 486 16.95 -6.80 -25.34
N SER A 487 17.58 -7.37 -24.31
CA SER A 487 17.58 -6.83 -22.94
C SER A 487 18.78 -5.95 -22.60
N ASP A 488 19.84 -5.95 -23.43
CA ASP A 488 21.14 -5.33 -23.13
C ASP A 488 21.70 -4.40 -24.22
N GLY A 489 20.96 -4.23 -25.34
CA GLY A 489 21.41 -3.39 -26.46
C GLY A 489 22.52 -4.02 -27.31
N GLY A 490 22.90 -5.26 -27.07
CA GLY A 490 24.04 -5.93 -27.68
C GLY A 490 23.74 -6.51 -29.06
N VAL A 491 23.29 -7.76 -29.15
CA VAL A 491 23.07 -8.50 -30.40
C VAL A 491 21.66 -8.31 -30.93
N TRP A 492 21.53 -8.03 -32.25
CA TRP A 492 20.26 -7.76 -32.90
C TRP A 492 19.91 -8.81 -33.94
N ASN A 493 18.88 -9.61 -33.68
CA ASN A 493 18.34 -10.63 -34.56
C ASN A 493 17.03 -10.14 -35.18
N PHE A 494 17.08 -9.62 -36.41
CA PHE A 494 15.92 -9.10 -37.11
C PHE A 494 15.03 -10.22 -37.62
N THR A 495 13.76 -10.19 -37.25
CA THR A 495 12.77 -11.21 -37.60
C THR A 495 11.44 -10.56 -38.06
N GLY A 496 10.68 -11.32 -38.84
CA GLY A 496 9.31 -10.96 -39.23
C GLY A 496 8.26 -11.47 -38.25
N PRO A 497 6.97 -11.46 -38.67
CA PRO A 497 5.84 -11.76 -37.80
C PRO A 497 5.75 -13.23 -37.32
N ASP A 498 6.47 -14.15 -37.93
CA ASP A 498 6.57 -15.55 -37.52
C ASP A 498 7.84 -15.87 -36.68
N GLY A 499 8.64 -14.83 -36.36
CA GLY A 499 9.90 -14.96 -35.62
C GLY A 499 11.10 -15.46 -36.45
N THR A 500 10.98 -15.54 -37.77
CA THR A 500 12.09 -15.93 -38.67
C THR A 500 12.65 -14.75 -39.42
N ALA A 501 13.92 -14.84 -39.84
CA ALA A 501 14.57 -13.82 -40.64
C ALA A 501 14.12 -13.83 -42.12
N SER A 502 13.31 -14.79 -42.54
CA SER A 502 12.81 -14.93 -43.91
C SER A 502 11.51 -14.22 -44.18
N THR A 503 10.83 -13.74 -43.13
CA THR A 503 9.53 -13.05 -43.22
C THR A 503 9.63 -11.59 -42.84
N TYR A 504 8.59 -10.81 -43.20
CA TYR A 504 8.54 -9.36 -43.03
C TYR A 504 7.14 -8.90 -42.66
N TYR A 505 7.03 -7.85 -41.86
CA TYR A 505 5.81 -7.07 -41.71
C TYR A 505 5.62 -6.27 -43.00
N THR A 506 4.53 -6.53 -43.72
CA THR A 506 4.21 -5.91 -45.01
C THR A 506 2.96 -5.05 -44.99
N ASN A 507 2.24 -5.08 -43.88
CA ASN A 507 1.06 -4.25 -43.64
C ASN A 507 1.20 -3.56 -42.26
N ALA A 508 0.75 -2.31 -42.18
CA ALA A 508 0.57 -1.60 -40.91
C ALA A 508 -0.46 -2.30 -40.00
N ASP A 509 -0.54 -1.87 -38.74
CA ASP A 509 -1.42 -2.40 -37.70
C ASP A 509 -1.27 -3.91 -37.45
N ARG A 510 -0.06 -4.42 -37.49
CA ARG A 510 0.24 -5.82 -37.22
C ARG A 510 0.78 -6.03 -35.82
N ASN A 511 0.30 -7.12 -35.19
CA ASN A 511 0.87 -7.56 -33.93
C ASN A 511 2.32 -7.99 -34.11
N ILE A 512 3.17 -7.51 -33.22
CA ILE A 512 4.58 -7.90 -33.17
C ILE A 512 4.68 -9.33 -32.65
N PHE A 513 5.62 -10.09 -33.21
CA PHE A 513 5.89 -11.47 -32.80
C PHE A 513 6.17 -11.54 -31.28
N SER A 514 5.42 -12.39 -30.58
CA SER A 514 5.48 -12.49 -29.10
C SER A 514 6.85 -12.93 -28.55
N GLY A 515 7.69 -13.55 -29.37
CA GLY A 515 9.08 -13.86 -29.01
C GLY A 515 9.97 -12.64 -28.81
N ASN A 516 9.49 -11.44 -29.20
CA ASN A 516 10.16 -10.17 -28.92
C ASN A 516 9.87 -9.65 -27.49
N ASN A 517 8.90 -10.22 -26.78
CA ASN A 517 8.54 -9.82 -25.43
C ASN A 517 9.61 -10.17 -24.39
N GLY A 518 9.59 -9.50 -23.25
CA GLY A 518 10.57 -9.70 -22.18
C GLY A 518 11.88 -8.94 -22.38
N ASN A 519 11.96 -8.08 -23.40
CA ASN A 519 13.14 -7.29 -23.75
C ASN A 519 12.90 -5.79 -23.47
N ARG A 520 14.00 -5.03 -23.29
CA ARG A 520 13.98 -3.58 -23.02
C ARG A 520 14.17 -2.75 -24.27
N TYR A 521 15.04 -3.20 -25.20
CA TYR A 521 15.43 -2.43 -26.37
C TYR A 521 14.80 -2.98 -27.63
N LEU A 522 14.47 -2.07 -28.58
CA LEU A 522 13.92 -2.39 -29.90
C LEU A 522 14.72 -1.68 -30.99
N ARG A 523 14.95 -2.35 -32.11
CA ARG A 523 15.36 -1.79 -33.38
C ARG A 523 14.47 -2.35 -34.49
N TYR A 524 14.34 -1.59 -35.56
CA TYR A 524 13.70 -2.07 -36.79
C TYR A 524 14.65 -1.98 -37.97
N LYS A 525 14.40 -2.77 -38.99
CA LYS A 525 15.02 -2.70 -40.28
C LYS A 525 13.94 -2.53 -41.33
N LEU A 526 14.00 -1.41 -42.07
CA LEU A 526 13.08 -1.06 -43.14
C LEU A 526 13.70 -1.37 -44.49
N TYR A 527 12.93 -2.00 -45.36
CA TYR A 527 13.27 -2.28 -46.74
C TYR A 527 12.21 -1.61 -47.63
N LEU A 528 12.67 -0.84 -48.60
CA LEU A 528 11.85 -0.21 -49.64
C LEU A 528 12.20 -0.85 -50.99
N ASP A 529 11.17 -1.18 -51.77
CA ASP A 529 11.31 -1.77 -53.09
C ASP A 529 10.40 -1.01 -54.08
N SER A 530 10.87 -0.81 -55.31
CA SER A 530 10.04 -0.28 -56.38
C SER A 530 10.22 -1.09 -57.68
N ALA A 531 9.05 -1.48 -58.25
CA ALA A 531 8.99 -2.19 -59.52
C ALA A 531 9.23 -1.27 -60.74
N VAL A 532 9.23 0.06 -60.50
CA VAL A 532 9.42 1.07 -61.55
C VAL A 532 10.40 2.15 -61.11
N THR A 533 11.13 2.74 -62.04
CA THR A 533 12.11 3.78 -61.69
C THR A 533 11.49 5.16 -61.51
N THR A 534 10.23 5.32 -61.89
CA THR A 534 9.50 6.63 -61.87
C THR A 534 8.74 6.91 -60.56
N ALA A 535 8.63 5.90 -59.67
CA ALA A 535 7.94 6.02 -58.39
C ALA A 535 8.71 5.38 -57.25
N THR A 536 8.50 5.81 -56.02
CA THR A 536 9.12 5.29 -54.81
C THR A 536 8.05 5.15 -53.72
N PRO A 537 8.16 4.11 -52.84
CA PRO A 537 7.46 4.14 -51.57
C PRO A 537 7.96 5.31 -50.71
N ASN A 538 7.13 5.79 -49.81
CA ASN A 538 7.44 6.84 -48.85
C ASN A 538 7.05 6.38 -47.42
N ILE A 539 7.88 6.67 -46.45
CA ILE A 539 7.57 6.51 -45.01
C ILE A 539 7.85 7.83 -44.31
N SER A 540 6.79 8.43 -43.74
CA SER A 540 6.88 9.64 -42.92
C SER A 540 6.94 9.34 -41.42
N ASP A 541 6.40 8.18 -40.99
CA ASP A 541 6.34 7.80 -39.57
C ASP A 541 6.38 6.27 -39.39
N ILE A 542 7.07 5.82 -38.35
CA ILE A 542 6.99 4.42 -37.86
C ILE A 542 6.75 4.46 -36.37
N PHE A 543 5.74 3.70 -35.90
CA PHE A 543 5.37 3.61 -34.49
C PHE A 543 5.31 2.17 -34.00
N PHE A 544 5.69 2.00 -32.73
CA PHE A 544 5.58 0.75 -32.00
C PHE A 544 4.82 0.98 -30.70
N THR A 545 3.90 0.08 -30.36
CA THR A 545 3.23 0.12 -29.06
C THR A 545 3.76 -0.99 -28.18
N PHE A 546 3.85 -0.71 -26.88
CA PHE A 546 4.37 -1.65 -25.87
C PHE A 546 3.68 -1.47 -24.52
N THR A 547 3.85 -2.43 -23.61
CA THR A 547 3.43 -2.34 -22.23
C THR A 547 4.59 -2.68 -21.29
N THR A 548 4.71 -1.92 -20.20
CA THR A 548 5.65 -2.15 -19.10
C THR A 548 4.92 -2.10 -17.77
N SER A 549 5.63 -2.31 -16.67
CA SER A 549 5.08 -2.07 -15.32
C SER A 549 4.79 -0.59 -15.02
N CYS A 550 5.26 0.34 -15.87
CA CYS A 550 5.03 1.79 -15.76
C CYS A 550 4.03 2.31 -16.79
N THR A 551 3.40 1.42 -17.53
CA THR A 551 2.30 1.79 -18.44
C THR A 551 0.99 1.75 -17.65
N PRO A 552 0.29 2.91 -17.46
CA PRO A 552 -0.90 2.97 -16.62
C PRO A 552 -2.10 2.30 -17.29
N PRO A 553 -2.71 1.24 -16.72
CA PRO A 553 -3.83 0.54 -17.34
C PRO A 553 -5.04 1.44 -17.56
N GLY A 554 -5.67 1.35 -18.74
CA GLY A 554 -6.87 2.12 -19.08
C GLY A 554 -6.66 3.62 -19.17
N GLN A 555 -5.43 4.10 -19.22
CA GLN A 555 -5.11 5.52 -19.19
C GLN A 555 -4.23 5.91 -20.38
N ILE A 556 -4.35 7.15 -20.84
CA ILE A 556 -3.47 7.78 -21.83
C ILE A 556 -3.42 9.28 -21.58
N SER A 557 -2.25 9.89 -21.72
CA SER A 557 -2.04 11.34 -21.63
C SER A 557 -1.73 11.95 -22.98
N PHE A 558 -2.20 13.20 -23.17
CA PHE A 558 -1.84 14.06 -24.29
C PHE A 558 -1.27 15.36 -23.71
N SER A 559 -0.01 15.64 -23.99
CA SER A 559 0.69 16.87 -23.58
C SER A 559 0.93 17.81 -24.76
N GLY A 560 1.43 19.02 -24.53
CA GLY A 560 1.72 20.00 -25.58
C GLY A 560 0.48 20.56 -26.28
N LEU A 561 -0.70 20.46 -25.67
CA LEU A 561 -1.95 20.90 -26.27
C LEU A 561 -2.07 22.43 -26.20
N SER A 562 -2.70 23.04 -27.19
CA SER A 562 -3.14 24.46 -27.12
C SER A 562 -4.50 24.55 -26.41
N SER A 563 -4.74 25.67 -25.70
CA SER A 563 -6.05 25.89 -25.05
C SER A 563 -7.20 25.85 -26.06
N GLY A 564 -8.34 25.28 -25.66
CA GLY A 564 -9.55 25.17 -26.47
C GLY A 564 -10.32 23.89 -26.21
N THR A 565 -11.40 23.72 -26.94
CA THR A 565 -12.25 22.52 -26.83
C THR A 565 -11.81 21.49 -27.85
N TYR A 566 -11.55 20.30 -27.40
CA TYR A 566 -11.20 19.14 -28.21
C TYR A 566 -12.36 18.16 -28.30
N SER A 567 -12.44 17.41 -29.38
CA SER A 567 -13.29 16.23 -29.51
C SER A 567 -12.46 14.97 -29.29
N LEU A 568 -12.88 14.15 -28.36
CA LEU A 568 -12.37 12.81 -28.13
C LEU A 568 -13.29 11.81 -28.80
N HIS A 569 -12.76 11.01 -29.70
CA HIS A 569 -13.42 9.85 -30.27
C HIS A 569 -12.73 8.59 -29.72
N LEU A 570 -13.51 7.70 -29.09
CA LEU A 570 -12.99 6.51 -28.46
C LEU A 570 -13.72 5.27 -28.97
N GLU A 571 -12.97 4.25 -29.38
CA GLU A 571 -13.52 3.01 -29.92
C GLU A 571 -12.76 1.78 -29.39
N LYS A 572 -13.53 0.71 -29.17
CA LYS A 572 -13.01 -0.62 -28.84
C LYS A 572 -14.03 -1.67 -29.30
N SER A 573 -13.56 -2.74 -29.94
CA SER A 573 -14.42 -3.87 -30.34
C SER A 573 -15.15 -4.46 -29.14
N GLY A 574 -16.48 -4.67 -29.29
CA GLY A 574 -17.36 -5.17 -28.21
C GLY A 574 -17.90 -4.09 -27.27
N TYR A 575 -17.65 -2.83 -27.54
CA TYR A 575 -18.13 -1.68 -26.74
C TYR A 575 -18.79 -0.62 -27.61
N VAL A 576 -19.68 0.16 -26.99
CA VAL A 576 -20.32 1.30 -27.65
C VAL A 576 -19.31 2.43 -27.82
N THR A 577 -19.08 2.89 -29.06
CA THR A 577 -18.22 4.03 -29.39
C THR A 577 -18.67 5.29 -28.63
N GLN A 578 -17.72 6.08 -28.16
CA GLN A 578 -17.95 7.30 -27.38
C GLN A 578 -17.35 8.50 -28.09
N ASP A 579 -18.15 9.58 -28.19
CA ASP A 579 -17.72 10.90 -28.66
C ASP A 579 -17.91 11.92 -27.53
N VAL A 580 -16.83 12.53 -27.05
CA VAL A 580 -16.84 13.40 -25.88
C VAL A 580 -16.10 14.69 -26.15
N SER A 581 -16.73 15.82 -25.81
CA SER A 581 -16.08 17.14 -25.88
C SER A 581 -15.36 17.45 -24.58
N VAL A 582 -14.09 17.88 -24.66
CA VAL A 582 -13.25 18.17 -23.48
C VAL A 582 -12.61 19.55 -23.62
N PRO A 583 -12.91 20.51 -22.74
CA PRO A 583 -12.19 21.77 -22.68
C PRO A 583 -10.81 21.57 -22.06
N VAL A 584 -9.76 21.99 -22.77
CA VAL A 584 -8.38 22.08 -22.27
C VAL A 584 -8.04 23.55 -22.07
N SER A 585 -7.67 23.91 -20.87
CA SER A 585 -7.24 25.26 -20.48
C SER A 585 -5.79 25.22 -20.01
N VAL A 586 -5.27 26.34 -19.51
CA VAL A 586 -3.92 26.44 -18.91
C VAL A 586 -3.75 25.65 -17.61
N SER A 587 -4.36 24.47 -17.52
CA SER A 587 -4.24 23.58 -16.36
C SER A 587 -4.29 22.13 -16.83
N TRP A 588 -3.69 21.25 -16.03
CA TRP A 588 -3.85 19.82 -16.19
C TRP A 588 -5.34 19.43 -16.03
N VAL A 589 -5.83 18.60 -16.94
CA VAL A 589 -7.23 18.15 -16.97
C VAL A 589 -7.26 16.62 -17.03
N SER A 590 -8.10 15.99 -16.22
CA SER A 590 -8.44 14.58 -16.36
C SER A 590 -9.87 14.39 -16.86
N LYS A 591 -10.09 13.39 -17.71
CA LYS A 591 -11.41 13.00 -18.20
C LYS A 591 -11.61 11.51 -18.05
N GLU A 592 -12.52 11.13 -17.15
CA GLU A 592 -12.97 9.75 -17.02
C GLU A 592 -14.12 9.45 -17.97
N ILE A 593 -14.06 8.29 -18.62
CA ILE A 593 -15.04 7.80 -19.60
C ILE A 593 -15.34 6.34 -19.25
N VAL A 594 -16.63 6.05 -19.11
CA VAL A 594 -17.13 4.71 -18.82
C VAL A 594 -17.65 4.08 -20.10
N PHE A 595 -17.08 2.95 -20.50
CA PHE A 595 -17.44 2.20 -21.69
C PHE A 595 -18.50 1.13 -21.36
N VAL A 596 -19.58 1.14 -22.15
CA VAL A 596 -20.67 0.16 -22.01
C VAL A 596 -20.46 -0.94 -23.04
N PRO A 597 -20.39 -2.22 -22.62
CA PRO A 597 -20.36 -3.35 -23.56
C PRO A 597 -21.62 -3.37 -24.46
N ILE A 598 -21.50 -3.85 -25.71
CA ILE A 598 -22.59 -4.02 -26.68
C ILE A 598 -23.44 -5.23 -26.33
#